data_48d193d5bb3761ac725759b829d4ae13
#
_entry.id   48d193d5bb3761ac725759b829d4ae13
#
_cell.length_a   1.000
_cell.length_b   1.000
_cell.length_c   1.000
_cell.angle_alpha   90.00
_cell.angle_beta   90.00
_cell.angle_gamma   90.00
#
_symmetry.space_group_name_H-M   'P 1'
#
loop_
_entity.id
_entity.type
_entity.pdbx_description
1 polymer ?
#
loop_
_entity_poly.entity_id
_entity_poly.type
_entity_poly.pdbx_seq_one_letter_code
_entity_poly.pdbx_strand_id
1 'polypeptide(L)'
;MSTFHNIDELTRCLDREKKLLNELFAKRNALSFRYDYALELTDYKEERIKYLIENEVIRESGDFLEMEDIYVQFFEEVLQINEEINVSSVQDYITHLKENIGYWMSSGSEKDKYKYSNEVRRALKRIALATEKNVIDVKRNIDRTYKNEPDYKIKKKKLENLDDKRKGISSLIDSAERVIDEENAFFTVALDNQMRSVVNDARLQMKDSYHNLIEIERQIITYLNLIEYQNKLLEKARRLRYLKDQLILEDVTNIRQIASEMNPVIFEPEIRTLNRRLSLERMQNDDDVQEVILKVVKEIGNRHSTRGRMAGGI
;
A
#
# COMPACT_ATOMS: atom_id res chain seq x y z
N MET A 1 -12.88 28.33 17.76
CA MET A 1 -13.98 27.43 18.24
C MET A 1 -15.03 27.41 17.16
N SER A 2 -15.33 26.25 16.59
CA SER A 2 -16.37 26.13 15.55
C SER A 2 -17.67 26.72 16.06
N THR A 3 -18.26 27.60 15.27
CA THR A 3 -19.45 28.39 15.66
C THR A 3 -20.76 27.76 15.20
N PHE A 4 -20.73 26.60 14.53
CA PHE A 4 -21.94 25.84 14.19
C PHE A 4 -22.60 25.27 15.43
N HIS A 5 -23.89 25.57 15.61
CA HIS A 5 -24.65 25.16 16.77
C HIS A 5 -25.30 23.77 16.61
N ASN A 6 -25.48 23.30 15.40
CA ASN A 6 -26.10 22.02 15.10
C ASN A 6 -25.58 21.40 13.78
N ILE A 7 -25.86 20.11 13.62
CA ILE A 7 -25.45 19.34 12.44
C ILE A 7 -26.15 19.85 11.17
N ASP A 8 -27.41 20.32 11.27
CA ASP A 8 -28.16 20.78 10.11
C ASP A 8 -27.57 22.07 9.53
N GLU A 9 -27.06 22.96 10.37
CA GLU A 9 -26.37 24.17 9.96
C GLU A 9 -25.06 23.86 9.24
N LEU A 10 -24.26 22.97 9.82
CA LEU A 10 -23.01 22.50 9.20
C LEU A 10 -23.27 21.83 7.85
N THR A 11 -24.23 20.90 7.77
CA THR A 11 -24.52 20.16 6.53
C THR A 11 -25.05 21.08 5.43
N ARG A 12 -25.89 22.05 5.76
CA ARG A 12 -26.33 23.07 4.79
C ARG A 12 -25.18 23.94 4.29
N CYS A 13 -24.26 24.32 5.17
CA CYS A 13 -23.07 25.07 4.80
C CYS A 13 -22.20 24.25 3.83
N LEU A 14 -21.90 23.00 4.17
CA LEU A 14 -21.09 22.09 3.34
C LEU A 14 -21.73 21.83 1.96
N ASP A 15 -23.07 21.63 1.90
CA ASP A 15 -23.76 21.42 0.63
C ASP A 15 -23.77 22.68 -0.24
N ARG A 16 -24.02 23.85 0.36
CA ARG A 16 -24.02 25.13 -0.35
C ARG A 16 -22.65 25.44 -0.97
N GLU A 17 -21.56 25.19 -0.22
CA GLU A 17 -20.19 25.53 -0.61
C GLU A 17 -19.40 24.36 -1.19
N LYS A 18 -20.07 23.27 -1.56
CA LYS A 18 -19.44 22.03 -2.00
C LYS A 18 -18.44 22.19 -3.15
N LYS A 19 -18.68 23.13 -4.09
CA LYS A 19 -17.77 23.36 -5.21
C LYS A 19 -16.44 23.96 -4.74
N LEU A 20 -16.51 24.98 -3.90
CA LEU A 20 -15.34 25.63 -3.31
C LEU A 20 -14.57 24.66 -2.42
N LEU A 21 -15.27 23.93 -1.56
CA LEU A 21 -14.65 22.98 -0.63
C LEU A 21 -13.98 21.80 -1.36
N ASN A 22 -14.58 21.28 -2.44
CA ASN A 22 -13.95 20.24 -3.25
C ASN A 22 -12.62 20.70 -3.89
N GLU A 23 -12.61 21.92 -4.43
CA GLU A 23 -11.39 22.46 -5.05
C GLU A 23 -10.31 22.78 -4.01
N LEU A 24 -10.68 23.32 -2.85
CA LEU A 24 -9.77 23.53 -1.73
C LEU A 24 -9.19 22.21 -1.23
N PHE A 25 -10.05 21.21 -1.05
CA PHE A 25 -9.62 19.89 -0.60
C PHE A 25 -8.72 19.18 -1.62
N ALA A 26 -9.00 19.31 -2.92
CA ALA A 26 -8.13 18.77 -3.97
C ALA A 26 -6.72 19.40 -3.95
N LYS A 27 -6.62 20.66 -3.58
CA LYS A 27 -5.35 21.41 -3.51
C LYS A 27 -4.77 21.52 -2.10
N ARG A 28 -5.27 20.77 -1.11
CA ARG A 28 -4.90 20.87 0.31
C ARG A 28 -3.40 20.72 0.61
N ASN A 29 -2.65 20.06 -0.26
CA ASN A 29 -1.21 19.86 -0.12
C ASN A 29 -0.37 20.94 -0.83
N ALA A 30 -0.99 21.95 -1.41
CA ALA A 30 -0.34 23.02 -2.14
C ALA A 30 -0.88 24.37 -1.70
N LEU A 31 -0.04 25.27 -1.22
CA LEU A 31 -0.36 26.68 -0.95
C LEU A 31 -0.62 27.41 -2.28
N SER A 32 -1.68 27.05 -3.00
CA SER A 32 -1.90 27.54 -4.35
C SER A 32 -3.34 27.99 -4.64
N PHE A 33 -4.21 27.97 -3.63
CA PHE A 33 -5.61 28.35 -3.84
C PHE A 33 -5.82 29.85 -3.59
N ARG A 34 -5.86 30.65 -4.68
CA ARG A 34 -5.97 32.09 -4.62
C ARG A 34 -7.39 32.53 -4.25
N TYR A 35 -7.47 33.64 -3.49
CA TYR A 35 -8.73 34.25 -3.09
C TYR A 35 -9.61 34.64 -4.29
N ASP A 36 -9.03 35.18 -5.36
CA ASP A 36 -9.74 35.55 -6.59
C ASP A 36 -10.48 34.34 -7.21
N TYR A 37 -9.83 33.18 -7.20
CA TYR A 37 -10.44 31.95 -7.73
C TYR A 37 -11.59 31.45 -6.85
N ALA A 38 -11.51 31.66 -5.54
CA ALA A 38 -12.62 31.37 -4.62
C ALA A 38 -13.81 32.24 -4.90
N LEU A 39 -13.59 33.52 -5.24
CA LEU A 39 -14.66 34.44 -5.62
C LEU A 39 -15.41 33.98 -6.88
N GLU A 40 -14.68 33.47 -7.88
CA GLU A 40 -15.33 32.93 -9.08
C GLU A 40 -16.23 31.73 -8.74
N LEU A 41 -15.77 30.82 -7.86
CA LEU A 41 -16.55 29.64 -7.45
C LEU A 41 -17.77 29.96 -6.58
N THR A 42 -17.75 31.12 -5.90
CA THR A 42 -18.87 31.59 -5.05
C THR A 42 -19.77 32.59 -5.74
N ASP A 43 -19.72 32.69 -7.07
CA ASP A 43 -20.49 33.66 -7.88
C ASP A 43 -20.22 35.12 -7.47
N TYR A 44 -18.98 35.46 -7.14
CA TYR A 44 -18.50 36.76 -6.67
C TYR A 44 -19.19 37.26 -5.39
N LYS A 45 -19.69 36.33 -4.56
CA LYS A 45 -20.31 36.66 -3.27
C LYS A 45 -19.29 36.52 -2.14
N GLU A 46 -18.60 37.59 -1.86
CA GLU A 46 -17.56 37.65 -0.81
C GLU A 46 -18.11 37.27 0.59
N GLU A 47 -19.40 37.57 0.86
CA GLU A 47 -20.06 37.21 2.11
C GLU A 47 -20.03 35.70 2.40
N ARG A 48 -20.05 34.85 1.36
CA ARG A 48 -20.01 33.40 1.50
C ARG A 48 -18.62 32.92 1.97
N ILE A 49 -17.57 33.58 1.45
CA ILE A 49 -16.19 33.27 1.86
C ILE A 49 -15.96 33.75 3.29
N LYS A 50 -16.41 34.98 3.62
CA LYS A 50 -16.34 35.52 4.99
C LYS A 50 -17.07 34.62 5.99
N TYR A 51 -18.26 34.14 5.63
CA TYR A 51 -18.99 33.19 6.46
C TYR A 51 -18.23 31.91 6.75
N LEU A 52 -17.50 31.37 5.77
CA LEU A 52 -16.66 30.18 5.98
C LEU A 52 -15.45 30.49 6.88
N ILE A 53 -14.86 31.69 6.76
CA ILE A 53 -13.75 32.12 7.60
C ILE A 53 -14.20 32.32 9.04
N GLU A 54 -15.32 33.01 9.25
CA GLU A 54 -15.92 33.24 10.57
C GLU A 54 -16.29 31.95 11.30
N ASN A 55 -16.71 30.92 10.55
CA ASN A 55 -17.03 29.59 11.08
C ASN A 55 -15.83 28.65 11.12
N GLU A 56 -14.62 29.16 10.93
CA GLU A 56 -13.39 28.37 11.00
C GLU A 56 -13.42 27.13 10.09
N VAL A 57 -14.07 27.22 8.91
CA VAL A 57 -14.05 26.15 7.89
C VAL A 57 -12.83 26.30 7.00
N ILE A 58 -12.51 27.56 6.68
CA ILE A 58 -11.34 27.95 5.91
C ILE A 58 -10.59 29.08 6.62
N ARG A 59 -9.31 29.18 6.36
CA ARG A 59 -8.48 30.29 6.84
C ARG A 59 -7.86 31.05 5.68
N GLU A 60 -7.61 32.32 5.90
CA GLU A 60 -6.92 33.20 4.97
C GLU A 60 -5.43 33.26 5.34
N SER A 61 -4.57 33.02 4.36
CA SER A 61 -3.11 33.06 4.48
C SER A 61 -2.54 33.99 3.41
N GLY A 62 -2.57 35.29 3.64
CA GLY A 62 -2.24 36.33 2.65
C GLY A 62 -3.22 36.33 1.50
N ASP A 63 -2.76 36.14 0.26
CA ASP A 63 -3.60 36.09 -0.94
C ASP A 63 -4.21 34.68 -1.19
N PHE A 64 -4.00 33.75 -0.27
CA PHE A 64 -4.43 32.35 -0.43
C PHE A 64 -5.46 31.97 0.63
N LEU A 65 -6.31 31.02 0.25
CA LEU A 65 -7.24 30.37 1.15
C LEU A 65 -6.83 28.93 1.38
N GLU A 66 -6.98 28.50 2.61
CA GLU A 66 -6.70 27.13 3.03
C GLU A 66 -7.90 26.57 3.81
N MET A 67 -8.14 25.28 3.69
CA MET A 67 -9.12 24.61 4.54
C MET A 67 -8.51 24.42 5.93
N GLU A 68 -9.31 24.63 6.99
CA GLU A 68 -8.87 24.35 8.35
C GLU A 68 -8.55 22.86 8.55
N ASP A 69 -7.51 22.58 9.34
CA ASP A 69 -6.96 21.24 9.52
C ASP A 69 -8.00 20.23 10.02
N ILE A 70 -8.95 20.69 10.86
CA ILE A 70 -10.04 19.85 11.38
C ILE A 70 -10.96 19.34 10.26
N TYR A 71 -11.26 20.18 9.26
CA TYR A 71 -12.09 19.80 8.11
C TYR A 71 -11.29 18.99 7.09
N VAL A 72 -10.01 19.29 6.91
CA VAL A 72 -9.12 18.44 6.10
C VAL A 72 -9.10 17.02 6.66
N GLN A 73 -8.83 16.86 7.96
CA GLN A 73 -8.82 15.57 8.63
C GLN A 73 -10.18 14.88 8.55
N PHE A 74 -11.28 15.60 8.80
CA PHE A 74 -12.64 15.06 8.68
C PHE A 74 -12.91 14.50 7.28
N PHE A 75 -12.64 15.27 6.23
CA PHE A 75 -12.85 14.80 4.85
C PHE A 75 -11.89 13.66 4.49
N GLU A 76 -10.65 13.70 4.91
CA GLU A 76 -9.70 12.61 4.69
C GLU A 76 -10.15 11.30 5.33
N GLU A 77 -10.67 11.35 6.56
CA GLU A 77 -11.18 10.17 7.25
C GLU A 77 -12.47 9.64 6.62
N VAL A 78 -13.45 10.53 6.35
CA VAL A 78 -14.74 10.12 5.79
C VAL A 78 -14.61 9.62 4.35
N LEU A 79 -13.80 10.29 3.53
CA LEU A 79 -13.52 9.90 2.14
C LEU A 79 -12.46 8.79 2.02
N GLN A 80 -11.85 8.39 3.15
CA GLN A 80 -10.77 7.39 3.20
C GLN A 80 -9.58 7.75 2.29
N ILE A 81 -9.26 9.05 2.17
CA ILE A 81 -8.17 9.57 1.35
C ILE A 81 -6.88 9.73 2.17
N ASN A 82 -7.00 9.74 3.50
CA ASN A 82 -5.84 9.87 4.38
C ASN A 82 -4.97 8.62 4.27
N GLU A 83 -3.75 8.83 3.77
CA GLU A 83 -2.75 7.79 3.53
C GLU A 83 -1.79 7.63 4.71
N GLU A 84 -1.97 8.41 5.76
CA GLU A 84 -1.17 8.30 6.96
C GLU A 84 -1.56 7.06 7.75
N ILE A 85 -0.62 6.13 7.79
CA ILE A 85 -0.73 4.92 8.60
C ILE A 85 -0.54 5.35 10.06
N ASN A 86 -1.64 5.42 10.80
CA ASN A 86 -1.62 5.85 12.20
C ASN A 86 -1.44 4.65 13.13
N VAL A 87 -0.20 4.20 13.27
CA VAL A 87 0.16 3.07 14.14
C VAL A 87 -0.04 3.44 15.61
N SER A 88 0.14 4.72 15.98
CA SER A 88 0.03 5.16 17.38
C SER A 88 -1.40 5.07 17.91
N SER A 89 -2.43 5.28 17.10
CA SER A 89 -3.82 5.17 17.56
C SER A 89 -4.18 3.77 18.06
N VAL A 90 -3.62 2.72 17.44
CA VAL A 90 -3.83 1.34 17.90
C VAL A 90 -3.18 1.11 19.27
N GLN A 91 -1.98 1.67 19.49
CA GLN A 91 -1.29 1.61 20.77
C GLN A 91 -2.11 2.29 21.87
N ASP A 92 -2.69 3.45 21.58
CA ASP A 92 -3.56 4.17 22.53
C ASP A 92 -4.79 3.33 22.89
N TYR A 93 -5.42 2.69 21.92
CA TYR A 93 -6.57 1.80 22.20
C TYR A 93 -6.19 0.58 23.03
N ILE A 94 -4.99 0.01 22.84
CA ILE A 94 -4.48 -1.09 23.66
C ILE A 94 -4.23 -0.61 25.10
N THR A 95 -3.69 0.59 25.29
CA THR A 95 -3.49 1.20 26.61
C THR A 95 -4.83 1.43 27.31
N HIS A 96 -5.79 2.03 26.62
CA HIS A 96 -7.16 2.21 27.15
C HIS A 96 -7.85 0.88 27.45
N LEU A 97 -7.60 -0.16 26.66
CA LEU A 97 -8.11 -1.50 26.96
C LEU A 97 -7.62 -1.99 28.33
N LYS A 98 -6.30 -1.94 28.57
CA LYS A 98 -5.68 -2.35 29.85
C LYS A 98 -6.20 -1.54 31.03
N GLU A 99 -6.27 -0.22 30.87
CA GLU A 99 -6.78 0.67 31.94
C GLU A 99 -8.22 0.34 32.31
N ASN A 100 -9.11 0.16 31.33
CA ASN A 100 -10.51 -0.16 31.60
C ASN A 100 -10.71 -1.55 32.22
N ILE A 101 -9.87 -2.53 31.90
CA ILE A 101 -9.84 -3.83 32.56
C ILE A 101 -9.42 -3.65 34.04
N GLY A 102 -8.35 -2.86 34.29
CA GLY A 102 -7.90 -2.54 35.64
C GLY A 102 -8.97 -1.83 36.48
N TYR A 103 -9.68 -0.86 35.92
CA TYR A 103 -10.79 -0.17 36.59
C TYR A 103 -11.95 -1.11 36.87
N TRP A 104 -12.30 -2.01 35.95
CA TRP A 104 -13.33 -3.02 36.18
C TRP A 104 -12.97 -3.94 37.32
N MET A 105 -11.72 -4.42 37.40
CA MET A 105 -11.23 -5.29 38.45
C MET A 105 -11.25 -4.60 39.82
N SER A 106 -10.99 -3.29 39.86
CA SER A 106 -10.94 -2.49 41.09
C SER A 106 -12.32 -1.99 41.55
N SER A 107 -13.33 -2.09 40.69
CA SER A 107 -14.67 -1.54 40.97
C SER A 107 -15.50 -2.47 41.82
N GLY A 108 -16.11 -1.91 42.89
CA GLY A 108 -17.08 -2.60 43.74
C GLY A 108 -18.55 -2.43 43.29
N SER A 109 -18.82 -1.51 42.35
CA SER A 109 -20.17 -1.17 41.91
C SER A 109 -20.53 -1.91 40.60
N GLU A 110 -21.68 -2.57 40.57
CA GLU A 110 -22.18 -3.24 39.34
C GLU A 110 -22.41 -2.26 38.20
N LYS A 111 -22.82 -1.02 38.46
CA LYS A 111 -23.02 0.02 37.46
C LYS A 111 -21.70 0.42 36.82
N ASP A 112 -20.64 0.56 37.60
CA ASP A 112 -19.33 0.91 37.09
C ASP A 112 -18.69 -0.25 36.35
N LYS A 113 -18.85 -1.48 36.82
CA LYS A 113 -18.44 -2.69 36.08
C LYS A 113 -19.08 -2.77 34.68
N TYR A 114 -20.39 -2.51 34.61
CA TYR A 114 -21.09 -2.48 33.32
C TYR A 114 -20.54 -1.39 32.38
N LYS A 115 -20.26 -0.20 32.92
CA LYS A 115 -19.65 0.90 32.18
C LYS A 115 -18.28 0.49 31.62
N TYR A 116 -17.37 0.00 32.44
CA TYR A 116 -16.04 -0.40 32.03
C TYR A 116 -16.06 -1.60 31.08
N SER A 117 -16.96 -2.57 31.27
CA SER A 117 -17.17 -3.66 30.30
C SER A 117 -17.57 -3.16 28.90
N ASN A 118 -18.42 -2.12 28.84
CA ASN A 118 -18.77 -1.49 27.57
C ASN A 118 -17.58 -0.79 26.92
N GLU A 119 -16.74 -0.08 27.71
CA GLU A 119 -15.54 0.57 27.17
C GLU A 119 -14.51 -0.47 26.68
N VAL A 120 -14.33 -1.60 27.37
CA VAL A 120 -13.50 -2.72 26.89
C VAL A 120 -14.02 -3.25 25.56
N ARG A 121 -15.32 -3.47 25.39
CA ARG A 121 -15.93 -3.90 24.13
C ARG A 121 -15.69 -2.90 22.99
N ARG A 122 -15.81 -1.59 23.28
CA ARG A 122 -15.54 -0.54 22.32
C ARG A 122 -14.06 -0.48 21.94
N ALA A 123 -13.16 -0.61 22.91
CA ALA A 123 -11.73 -0.62 22.68
C ALA A 123 -11.31 -1.79 21.78
N LEU A 124 -11.79 -3.02 22.05
CA LEU A 124 -11.52 -4.19 21.21
C LEU A 124 -11.98 -3.99 19.76
N LYS A 125 -13.20 -3.49 19.56
CA LYS A 125 -13.69 -3.18 18.19
C LYS A 125 -12.84 -2.12 17.49
N ARG A 126 -12.44 -1.08 18.23
CA ARG A 126 -11.57 -0.02 17.65
C ARG A 126 -10.19 -0.55 17.28
N ILE A 127 -9.58 -1.41 18.13
CA ILE A 127 -8.30 -2.06 17.83
C ILE A 127 -8.41 -2.85 16.54
N ALA A 128 -9.41 -3.72 16.41
CA ALA A 128 -9.60 -4.55 15.23
C ALA A 128 -9.81 -3.72 13.95
N LEU A 129 -10.72 -2.74 13.99
CA LEU A 129 -11.00 -1.87 12.84
C LEU A 129 -9.81 -0.98 12.46
N ALA A 130 -9.12 -0.39 13.44
CA ALA A 130 -7.95 0.44 13.18
C ALA A 130 -6.79 -0.37 12.61
N THR A 131 -6.61 -1.60 13.08
CA THR A 131 -5.60 -2.52 12.55
C THR A 131 -5.90 -2.88 11.10
N GLU A 132 -7.12 -3.28 10.79
CA GLU A 132 -7.55 -3.59 9.42
C GLU A 132 -7.37 -2.39 8.48
N LYS A 133 -7.79 -1.19 8.91
CA LYS A 133 -7.60 0.05 8.15
C LYS A 133 -6.10 0.29 7.88
N ASN A 134 -5.26 0.21 8.90
CA ASN A 134 -3.82 0.41 8.75
C ASN A 134 -3.19 -0.59 7.76
N VAL A 135 -3.63 -1.86 7.75
CA VAL A 135 -3.16 -2.88 6.80
C VAL A 135 -3.55 -2.52 5.37
N ILE A 136 -4.80 -2.08 5.14
CA ILE A 136 -5.28 -1.63 3.83
C ILE A 136 -4.47 -0.42 3.35
N ASP A 137 -4.23 0.53 4.24
CA ASP A 137 -3.49 1.76 3.91
C ASP A 137 -2.02 1.46 3.61
N VAL A 138 -1.37 0.55 4.35
CA VAL A 138 0.00 0.06 4.02
C VAL A 138 0.03 -0.52 2.62
N LYS A 139 -0.90 -1.43 2.29
CA LYS A 139 -0.97 -2.07 0.97
C LYS A 139 -1.14 -1.05 -0.15
N ARG A 140 -2.09 -0.12 0.02
CA ARG A 140 -2.35 0.96 -0.95
C ARG A 140 -1.12 1.85 -1.16
N ASN A 141 -0.46 2.23 -0.08
CA ASN A 141 0.73 3.08 -0.13
C ASN A 141 1.93 2.39 -0.79
N ILE A 142 2.09 1.09 -0.58
CA ILE A 142 3.13 0.29 -1.26
C ILE A 142 2.89 0.27 -2.77
N ASP A 143 1.67 -0.06 -3.21
CA ASP A 143 1.32 -0.11 -4.62
C ASP A 143 1.48 1.25 -5.29
N ARG A 144 1.04 2.31 -4.62
CA ARG A 144 1.17 3.68 -5.10
C ARG A 144 2.62 4.14 -5.18
N THR A 145 3.41 3.87 -4.15
CA THR A 145 4.84 4.20 -4.12
C THR A 145 5.58 3.49 -5.25
N TYR A 146 5.30 2.21 -5.46
CA TYR A 146 5.94 1.46 -6.53
C TYR A 146 5.58 1.98 -7.93
N LYS A 147 4.32 2.35 -8.17
CA LYS A 147 3.83 2.81 -9.47
C LYS A 147 4.22 4.26 -9.77
N ASN A 148 4.09 5.15 -8.79
CA ASN A 148 4.12 6.59 -9.05
C ASN A 148 5.44 7.27 -8.70
N GLU A 149 6.30 6.69 -7.86
CA GLU A 149 7.59 7.30 -7.53
C GLU A 149 8.59 7.07 -8.66
N PRO A 150 9.06 8.13 -9.34
CA PRO A 150 10.00 7.99 -10.45
C PRO A 150 11.44 7.73 -10.00
N ASP A 151 11.86 8.25 -8.83
CA ASP A 151 13.22 8.11 -8.32
C ASP A 151 13.40 6.78 -7.58
N TYR A 152 14.33 5.95 -8.05
CA TYR A 152 14.58 4.62 -7.47
C TYR A 152 15.11 4.65 -6.04
N LYS A 153 15.92 5.67 -5.67
CA LYS A 153 16.46 5.79 -4.30
C LYS A 153 15.36 6.19 -3.33
N ILE A 154 14.52 7.15 -3.74
CA ILE A 154 13.37 7.59 -2.95
C ILE A 154 12.35 6.47 -2.84
N LYS A 155 12.05 5.77 -3.95
CA LYS A 155 11.16 4.62 -4.00
C LYS A 155 11.58 3.54 -3.01
N LYS A 156 12.86 3.14 -3.04
CA LYS A 156 13.43 2.15 -2.12
C LYS A 156 13.25 2.59 -0.67
N LYS A 157 13.64 3.83 -0.33
CA LYS A 157 13.54 4.36 1.03
C LYS A 157 12.09 4.45 1.53
N LYS A 158 11.14 4.83 0.66
CA LYS A 158 9.72 4.86 1.00
C LYS A 158 9.18 3.45 1.26
N LEU A 159 9.57 2.45 0.45
CA LEU A 159 9.16 1.06 0.66
C LEU A 159 9.74 0.47 1.95
N GLU A 160 11.01 0.77 2.28
CA GLU A 160 11.63 0.38 3.55
C GLU A 160 10.88 0.98 4.75
N ASN A 161 10.50 2.27 4.67
CA ASN A 161 9.69 2.92 5.71
C ASN A 161 8.30 2.26 5.86
N LEU A 162 7.66 1.88 4.76
CA LEU A 162 6.39 1.17 4.78
C LEU A 162 6.53 -0.24 5.38
N ASP A 163 7.67 -0.92 5.18
CA ASP A 163 7.97 -2.18 5.85
C ASP A 163 8.12 -2.03 7.35
N ASP A 164 8.75 -0.95 7.81
CA ASP A 164 8.87 -0.68 9.24
C ASP A 164 7.50 -0.38 9.87
N LYS A 165 6.63 0.35 9.17
CA LYS A 165 5.24 0.53 9.61
C LYS A 165 4.47 -0.80 9.65
N ARG A 166 4.65 -1.68 8.66
CA ARG A 166 4.09 -3.04 8.65
C ARG A 166 4.51 -3.84 9.88
N LYS A 167 5.82 -3.83 10.21
CA LYS A 167 6.36 -4.49 11.40
C LYS A 167 5.75 -3.91 12.69
N GLY A 168 5.59 -2.57 12.74
CA GLY A 168 4.91 -1.90 13.85
C GLY A 168 3.49 -2.40 14.06
N ILE A 169 2.70 -2.53 12.98
CA ILE A 169 1.32 -3.05 13.05
C ILE A 169 1.33 -4.51 13.53
N SER A 170 2.23 -5.35 13.01
CA SER A 170 2.37 -6.74 13.46
C SER A 170 2.64 -6.83 14.98
N SER A 171 3.57 -6.01 15.48
CA SER A 171 3.88 -5.95 16.93
C SER A 171 2.69 -5.49 17.78
N LEU A 172 1.83 -4.60 17.24
CA LEU A 172 0.62 -4.16 17.94
C LEU A 172 -0.45 -5.24 17.98
N ILE A 173 -0.59 -6.04 16.91
CA ILE A 173 -1.47 -7.21 16.91
C ILE A 173 -1.03 -8.18 17.99
N ASP A 174 0.25 -8.53 18.04
CA ASP A 174 0.80 -9.42 19.07
C ASP A 174 0.58 -8.86 20.48
N SER A 175 0.71 -7.54 20.65
CA SER A 175 0.48 -6.87 21.92
C SER A 175 -1.00 -6.90 22.35
N ALA A 176 -1.92 -6.72 21.39
CA ALA A 176 -3.36 -6.81 21.66
C ALA A 176 -3.78 -8.23 22.03
N GLU A 177 -3.28 -9.23 21.32
CA GLU A 177 -3.54 -10.65 21.62
C GLU A 177 -3.02 -11.03 23.01
N ARG A 178 -1.80 -10.59 23.37
CA ARG A 178 -1.25 -10.80 24.72
C ARG A 178 -2.14 -10.21 25.81
N VAL A 179 -2.67 -9.00 25.63
CA VAL A 179 -3.59 -8.40 26.62
C VAL A 179 -4.83 -9.25 26.79
N ILE A 180 -5.39 -9.77 25.70
CA ILE A 180 -6.57 -10.63 25.76
C ILE A 180 -6.25 -11.96 26.49
N ASP A 181 -5.04 -12.49 26.32
CA ASP A 181 -4.61 -13.75 26.94
C ASP A 181 -4.18 -13.57 28.40
N GLU A 182 -3.45 -12.50 28.72
CA GLU A 182 -3.00 -12.20 30.08
C GLU A 182 -4.16 -11.85 31.04
N GLU A 183 -5.14 -11.09 30.51
CA GLU A 183 -6.32 -10.66 31.31
C GLU A 183 -7.46 -11.71 31.31
N ASN A 184 -7.10 -12.97 31.23
CA ASN A 184 -8.07 -14.09 31.16
C ASN A 184 -9.05 -14.11 32.33
N ALA A 185 -8.63 -13.66 33.53
CA ALA A 185 -9.49 -13.54 34.69
C ALA A 185 -10.68 -12.59 34.42
N PHE A 186 -10.43 -11.42 33.82
CA PHE A 186 -11.49 -10.51 33.41
C PHE A 186 -12.40 -11.15 32.36
N PHE A 187 -11.83 -11.69 31.30
CA PHE A 187 -12.61 -12.27 30.20
C PHE A 187 -13.40 -13.50 30.62
N THR A 188 -12.98 -14.23 31.65
CA THR A 188 -13.74 -15.38 32.20
C THR A 188 -14.93 -14.93 33.04
N VAL A 189 -14.77 -13.89 33.88
CA VAL A 189 -15.81 -13.41 34.78
C VAL A 189 -16.80 -12.45 34.10
N ALA A 190 -16.29 -11.57 33.21
CA ALA A 190 -17.09 -10.58 32.47
C ALA A 190 -17.72 -11.15 31.17
N LEU A 191 -17.62 -12.46 30.94
CA LEU A 191 -18.07 -13.13 29.71
C LEU A 191 -19.60 -13.24 29.67
N ASP A 192 -20.24 -12.15 29.24
CA ASP A 192 -21.57 -12.24 28.64
C ASP A 192 -21.47 -12.68 27.18
N ASN A 193 -22.59 -13.08 26.57
CA ASN A 193 -22.61 -13.51 25.17
C ASN A 193 -22.11 -12.43 24.21
N GLN A 194 -22.30 -11.16 24.53
CA GLN A 194 -21.85 -10.02 23.72
C GLN A 194 -20.33 -9.83 23.81
N MET A 195 -19.73 -9.94 24.99
CA MET A 195 -18.29 -9.85 25.16
C MET A 195 -17.58 -10.98 24.42
N ARG A 196 -18.11 -12.21 24.54
CA ARG A 196 -17.56 -13.38 23.85
C ARG A 196 -17.54 -13.20 22.33
N SER A 197 -18.65 -12.71 21.75
CA SER A 197 -18.71 -12.41 20.31
C SER A 197 -17.67 -11.37 19.93
N VAL A 198 -17.59 -10.24 20.65
CA VAL A 198 -16.64 -9.17 20.34
C VAL A 198 -15.18 -9.62 20.44
N VAL A 199 -14.82 -10.42 21.43
CA VAL A 199 -13.47 -10.98 21.56
C VAL A 199 -13.13 -11.90 20.39
N ASN A 200 -14.05 -12.80 20.03
CA ASN A 200 -13.86 -13.73 18.93
C ASN A 200 -13.75 -12.99 17.58
N ASP A 201 -14.62 -12.01 17.33
CA ASP A 201 -14.61 -11.20 16.12
C ASP A 201 -13.31 -10.39 16.02
N ALA A 202 -12.86 -9.78 17.14
CA ALA A 202 -11.61 -9.03 17.18
C ALA A 202 -10.39 -9.94 16.91
N ARG A 203 -10.34 -11.13 17.50
CA ARG A 203 -9.28 -12.12 17.24
C ARG A 203 -9.26 -12.57 15.78
N LEU A 204 -10.43 -12.82 15.19
CA LEU A 204 -10.53 -13.22 13.80
C LEU A 204 -10.01 -12.11 12.86
N GLN A 205 -10.48 -10.87 13.06
CA GLN A 205 -10.03 -9.72 12.25
C GLN A 205 -8.53 -9.44 12.41
N MET A 206 -7.97 -9.55 13.64
CA MET A 206 -6.53 -9.41 13.86
C MET A 206 -5.73 -10.52 13.17
N LYS A 207 -6.20 -11.77 13.20
CA LYS A 207 -5.58 -12.89 12.51
C LYS A 207 -5.59 -12.70 10.99
N ASP A 208 -6.70 -12.26 10.42
CA ASP A 208 -6.82 -11.97 8.98
C ASP A 208 -5.89 -10.80 8.60
N SER A 209 -5.83 -9.77 9.44
CA SER A 209 -4.90 -8.65 9.29
C SER A 209 -3.44 -9.11 9.29
N TYR A 210 -3.09 -10.03 10.20
CA TYR A 210 -1.75 -10.60 10.28
C TYR A 210 -1.37 -11.40 9.00
N HIS A 211 -2.30 -12.18 8.47
CA HIS A 211 -2.08 -12.88 7.21
C HIS A 211 -1.87 -11.92 6.03
N ASN A 212 -2.66 -10.87 5.98
CA ASN A 212 -2.49 -9.81 4.98
C ASN A 212 -1.12 -9.12 5.10
N LEU A 213 -0.60 -8.90 6.32
CA LEU A 213 0.74 -8.34 6.53
C LEU A 213 1.86 -9.23 6.00
N ILE A 214 1.72 -10.56 6.09
CA ILE A 214 2.68 -11.51 5.51
C ILE A 214 2.69 -11.41 3.97
N GLU A 215 1.53 -11.27 3.35
CA GLU A 215 1.46 -11.09 1.89
C GLU A 215 2.08 -9.74 1.46
N ILE A 216 1.82 -8.69 2.22
CA ILE A 216 2.42 -7.37 2.02
C ILE A 216 3.95 -7.44 2.12
N GLU A 217 4.50 -8.18 3.09
CA GLU A 217 5.93 -8.40 3.21
C GLU A 217 6.54 -9.01 1.97
N ARG A 218 5.93 -10.08 1.45
CA ARG A 218 6.36 -10.72 0.20
C ARG A 218 6.32 -9.77 -0.99
N GLN A 219 5.31 -8.92 -1.05
CA GLN A 219 5.17 -7.91 -2.09
C GLN A 219 6.28 -6.85 -2.00
N ILE A 220 6.59 -6.35 -0.80
CA ILE A 220 7.69 -5.39 -0.56
C ILE A 220 9.03 -6.01 -1.01
N ILE A 221 9.32 -7.24 -0.58
CA ILE A 221 10.56 -7.95 -0.96
C ILE A 221 10.65 -8.06 -2.49
N THR A 222 9.57 -8.41 -3.15
CA THR A 222 9.52 -8.50 -4.62
C THR A 222 9.81 -7.16 -5.27
N TYR A 223 9.20 -6.09 -4.80
CA TYR A 223 9.41 -4.75 -5.34
C TYR A 223 10.82 -4.23 -5.08
N LEU A 224 11.40 -4.48 -3.90
CA LEU A 224 12.77 -4.10 -3.59
C LEU A 224 13.79 -4.82 -4.48
N ASN A 225 13.59 -6.13 -4.73
CA ASN A 225 14.42 -6.90 -5.64
C ASN A 225 14.34 -6.39 -7.08
N LEU A 226 13.14 -6.05 -7.56
CA LEU A 226 12.95 -5.46 -8.89
C LEU A 226 13.64 -4.10 -9.02
N ILE A 227 13.53 -3.25 -8.01
CA ILE A 227 14.20 -1.94 -7.97
C ILE A 227 15.72 -2.12 -8.01
N GLU A 228 16.27 -3.05 -7.23
CA GLU A 228 17.70 -3.31 -7.22
C GLU A 228 18.21 -3.83 -8.57
N TYR A 229 17.46 -4.74 -9.19
CA TYR A 229 17.78 -5.24 -10.53
C TYR A 229 17.78 -4.11 -11.57
N GLN A 230 16.72 -3.27 -11.57
CA GLN A 230 16.62 -2.13 -12.49
C GLN A 230 17.75 -1.12 -12.27
N ASN A 231 18.13 -0.86 -11.03
CA ASN A 231 19.24 0.04 -10.70
C ASN A 231 20.58 -0.49 -11.25
N LYS A 232 20.86 -1.77 -11.05
CA LYS A 232 22.06 -2.44 -11.60
C LYS A 232 22.09 -2.33 -13.13
N LEU A 233 20.94 -2.48 -13.78
CA LEU A 233 20.82 -2.34 -15.24
C LEU A 233 21.11 -0.91 -15.70
N LEU A 234 20.56 0.09 -15.01
CA LEU A 234 20.80 1.51 -15.31
C LEU A 234 22.27 1.91 -15.08
N GLU A 235 22.90 1.41 -14.02
CA GLU A 235 24.33 1.66 -13.79
C GLU A 235 25.20 1.05 -14.90
N LYS A 236 24.89 -0.16 -15.36
CA LYS A 236 25.57 -0.76 -16.51
C LYS A 236 25.36 0.09 -17.79
N ALA A 237 24.13 0.55 -18.05
CA ALA A 237 23.83 1.40 -19.21
C ALA A 237 24.58 2.75 -19.14
N ARG A 238 24.62 3.38 -17.95
CA ARG A 238 25.40 4.62 -17.75
C ARG A 238 26.89 4.39 -17.96
N ARG A 239 27.43 3.28 -17.46
CA ARG A 239 28.84 2.92 -17.66
C ARG A 239 29.16 2.69 -19.13
N LEU A 240 28.28 1.99 -19.87
CA LEU A 240 28.43 1.79 -21.31
C LEU A 240 28.38 3.11 -22.07
N ARG A 241 27.46 4.03 -21.72
CA ARG A 241 27.39 5.36 -22.31
C ARG A 241 28.66 6.16 -22.03
N TYR A 242 29.12 6.17 -20.79
CA TYR A 242 30.39 6.82 -20.42
C TYR A 242 31.58 6.27 -21.23
N LEU A 243 31.68 4.94 -21.37
CA LEU A 243 32.72 4.32 -22.17
C LEU A 243 32.58 4.66 -23.65
N LYS A 244 31.35 4.75 -24.19
CA LYS A 244 31.10 5.21 -25.55
C LYS A 244 31.54 6.66 -25.76
N ASP A 245 31.24 7.54 -24.81
CA ASP A 245 31.55 8.98 -24.90
C ASP A 245 33.05 9.23 -24.69
N GLN A 246 33.75 8.41 -23.91
CA GLN A 246 35.20 8.50 -23.67
C GLN A 246 36.05 7.84 -24.76
N LEU A 247 35.56 6.76 -25.33
CA LEU A 247 36.18 6.10 -26.46
C LEU A 247 35.57 6.73 -27.72
N ILE A 248 36.37 7.51 -28.45
CA ILE A 248 36.07 7.91 -29.83
C ILE A 248 36.09 6.60 -30.63
N LEU A 249 35.00 5.84 -30.59
CA LEU A 249 34.85 4.51 -31.14
C LEU A 249 34.85 4.52 -32.69
N GLU A 250 34.79 5.72 -33.31
CA GLU A 250 34.74 5.86 -34.75
C GLU A 250 36.10 5.66 -35.44
N ASP A 251 37.23 5.92 -34.76
CA ASP A 251 38.53 5.93 -35.45
C ASP A 251 39.56 4.86 -35.01
N VAL A 252 39.38 4.13 -33.92
CA VAL A 252 40.50 3.31 -33.35
C VAL A 252 40.15 1.88 -32.98
N THR A 253 38.91 1.42 -33.08
CA THR A 253 38.57 0.14 -32.43
C THR A 253 37.89 -0.86 -33.36
N ASN A 254 38.56 -2.00 -33.55
CA ASN A 254 37.95 -3.19 -34.15
C ASN A 254 36.86 -3.73 -33.20
N ILE A 255 35.63 -3.26 -33.42
CA ILE A 255 34.44 -3.62 -32.60
C ILE A 255 34.29 -5.14 -32.48
N ARG A 256 34.68 -5.89 -33.52
CA ARG A 256 34.65 -7.37 -33.52
C ARG A 256 35.66 -7.97 -32.55
N GLN A 257 36.82 -7.38 -32.40
CA GLN A 257 37.83 -7.83 -31.46
C GLN A 257 37.43 -7.60 -30.01
N ILE A 258 36.91 -6.40 -29.70
CA ILE A 258 36.38 -6.07 -28.36
C ILE A 258 35.15 -6.91 -28.01
N ALA A 259 34.25 -7.14 -28.96
CA ALA A 259 33.09 -8.01 -28.73
C ALA A 259 33.50 -9.48 -28.50
N SER A 260 34.61 -9.93 -29.10
CA SER A 260 35.13 -11.29 -28.87
C SER A 260 35.88 -11.43 -27.52
N GLU A 261 36.45 -10.35 -27.02
CA GLU A 261 37.14 -10.28 -25.72
C GLU A 261 36.18 -10.02 -24.54
N MET A 262 34.99 -9.45 -24.83
CA MET A 262 33.95 -9.29 -23.83
C MET A 262 33.35 -10.64 -23.46
N ASN A 263 33.34 -10.90 -22.16
CA ASN A 263 32.78 -12.13 -21.61
C ASN A 263 31.33 -12.35 -22.15
N PRO A 264 31.07 -13.45 -22.89
CA PRO A 264 29.78 -13.70 -23.55
C PRO A 264 28.58 -13.73 -22.60
N VAL A 265 28.82 -13.83 -21.29
CA VAL A 265 27.78 -13.77 -20.25
C VAL A 265 26.94 -12.49 -20.29
N ILE A 266 27.45 -11.39 -20.90
CA ILE A 266 26.67 -10.13 -21.05
C ILE A 266 25.58 -10.26 -22.12
N PHE A 267 25.76 -11.17 -23.07
CA PHE A 267 24.88 -11.40 -24.22
C PHE A 267 24.21 -12.77 -24.21
N GLU A 268 24.43 -13.59 -23.18
CA GLU A 268 23.56 -14.75 -23.02
C GLU A 268 22.13 -14.22 -22.82
N PRO A 269 21.21 -14.46 -23.77
CA PRO A 269 19.83 -14.23 -23.49
C PRO A 269 19.53 -15.08 -22.25
N GLU A 270 19.07 -14.45 -21.17
CA GLU A 270 18.41 -15.22 -20.12
C GLU A 270 17.50 -16.20 -20.85
N ILE A 271 17.81 -17.50 -20.74
CA ILE A 271 16.86 -18.52 -21.15
C ILE A 271 15.68 -18.29 -20.21
N ARG A 272 14.82 -17.33 -20.61
CA ARG A 272 13.51 -17.24 -20.01
C ARG A 272 12.89 -18.58 -20.34
N THR A 273 12.95 -19.50 -19.40
CA THR A 273 12.07 -20.64 -19.41
C THR A 273 10.68 -20.04 -19.42
N LEU A 274 10.17 -19.80 -20.62
CA LEU A 274 8.79 -19.46 -20.84
C LEU A 274 8.02 -20.70 -20.39
N ASN A 275 7.71 -20.76 -19.10
CA ASN A 275 6.69 -21.65 -18.57
C ASN A 275 5.31 -21.15 -19.10
N ARG A 276 5.20 -21.01 -20.41
CA ARG A 276 3.92 -20.96 -21.05
C ARG A 276 3.39 -22.39 -20.99
N ARG A 277 2.37 -22.60 -20.18
CA ARG A 277 1.51 -23.76 -20.33
C ARG A 277 0.92 -23.68 -21.74
N LEU A 278 1.58 -24.32 -22.69
CA LEU A 278 1.03 -24.52 -24.03
C LEU A 278 -0.17 -25.43 -23.83
N SER A 279 -1.38 -24.93 -24.05
CA SER A 279 -2.55 -25.80 -24.04
C SER A 279 -2.43 -26.71 -25.27
N LEU A 280 -2.59 -28.02 -25.05
CA LEU A 280 -2.54 -29.02 -26.11
C LEU A 280 -3.53 -28.70 -27.26
N GLU A 281 -4.69 -28.13 -26.93
CA GLU A 281 -5.70 -27.68 -27.89
C GLU A 281 -5.21 -26.58 -28.84
N ARG A 282 -4.41 -25.61 -28.35
CA ARG A 282 -3.82 -24.59 -29.22
C ARG A 282 -2.73 -25.14 -30.10
N MET A 283 -1.95 -26.10 -29.60
CA MET A 283 -0.90 -26.76 -30.42
C MET A 283 -1.51 -27.61 -31.54
N GLN A 284 -2.69 -28.17 -31.35
CA GLN A 284 -3.37 -29.00 -32.35
C GLN A 284 -4.07 -28.18 -33.45
N ASN A 285 -4.38 -26.91 -33.19
CA ASN A 285 -5.11 -26.04 -34.11
C ASN A 285 -4.25 -24.96 -34.77
N ASP A 286 -2.92 -24.96 -34.54
CA ASP A 286 -2.00 -24.00 -35.12
C ASP A 286 -1.13 -24.69 -36.17
N ASP A 287 -1.37 -24.36 -37.44
CA ASP A 287 -0.71 -24.96 -38.61
C ASP A 287 0.82 -24.77 -38.59
N ASP A 288 1.30 -23.62 -38.09
CA ASP A 288 2.74 -23.33 -37.96
C ASP A 288 3.39 -24.26 -36.93
N VAL A 289 2.70 -24.53 -35.82
CA VAL A 289 3.17 -25.44 -34.78
C VAL A 289 3.17 -26.88 -35.29
N GLN A 290 2.19 -27.30 -36.05
CA GLN A 290 2.13 -28.64 -36.68
C GLN A 290 3.28 -28.82 -37.68
N GLU A 291 3.59 -27.81 -38.50
CA GLU A 291 4.72 -27.87 -39.45
C GLU A 291 6.08 -28.05 -38.70
N VAL A 292 6.27 -27.32 -37.58
CA VAL A 292 7.48 -27.45 -36.75
C VAL A 292 7.57 -28.82 -36.11
N ILE A 293 6.46 -29.36 -35.57
CA ILE A 293 6.41 -30.71 -35.00
C ILE A 293 6.75 -31.77 -36.06
N LEU A 294 6.18 -31.66 -37.26
CA LEU A 294 6.48 -32.56 -38.37
C LEU A 294 7.94 -32.52 -38.80
N LYS A 295 8.57 -31.32 -38.81
CA LYS A 295 10.00 -31.18 -39.09
C LYS A 295 10.84 -31.86 -38.03
N VAL A 296 10.56 -31.66 -36.75
CA VAL A 296 11.26 -32.27 -35.62
C VAL A 296 11.11 -33.80 -35.62
N VAL A 297 9.91 -34.31 -35.86
CA VAL A 297 9.66 -35.77 -35.96
C VAL A 297 10.39 -36.38 -37.13
N LYS A 298 10.47 -35.74 -38.29
CA LYS A 298 11.26 -36.17 -39.43
C LYS A 298 12.79 -36.21 -39.12
N GLU A 299 13.28 -35.18 -38.42
CA GLU A 299 14.69 -35.16 -38.01
C GLU A 299 15.05 -36.26 -37.01
N ILE A 300 14.16 -36.49 -36.03
CA ILE A 300 14.36 -37.58 -35.05
C ILE A 300 14.29 -38.97 -35.75
N GLY A 301 13.31 -39.13 -36.65
CA GLY A 301 13.19 -40.35 -37.48
C GLY A 301 14.44 -40.60 -38.34
N ASN A 302 15.01 -39.59 -38.96
CA ASN A 302 16.23 -39.69 -39.74
C ASN A 302 17.47 -40.01 -38.88
N ARG A 303 17.57 -39.49 -37.64
CA ARG A 303 18.66 -39.82 -36.70
C ARG A 303 18.58 -41.26 -36.19
N HIS A 304 17.40 -41.82 -36.03
CA HIS A 304 17.24 -43.25 -35.68
C HIS A 304 17.53 -44.15 -36.88
N SER A 305 17.20 -43.77 -38.09
CA SER A 305 17.52 -44.53 -39.30
C SER A 305 19.02 -44.58 -39.61
N THR A 306 19.76 -43.50 -39.33
CA THR A 306 21.23 -43.45 -39.49
C THR A 306 21.95 -44.23 -38.40
N ARG A 307 21.44 -44.32 -37.16
CA ARG A 307 22.02 -45.20 -36.12
C ARG A 307 21.77 -46.68 -36.36
N GLY A 308 20.68 -47.06 -36.98
CA GLY A 308 20.37 -48.45 -37.34
C GLY A 308 21.23 -49.01 -38.50
N ARG A 309 21.81 -48.16 -39.36
CA ARG A 309 22.70 -48.59 -40.47
C ARG A 309 24.16 -48.73 -40.07
N MET A 310 24.59 -48.22 -38.91
CA MET A 310 25.98 -48.38 -38.44
C MET A 310 26.17 -49.60 -37.50
N ALA A 311 25.10 -50.33 -37.13
CA ALA A 311 25.18 -51.49 -36.27
C ALA A 311 25.05 -52.83 -37.02
N GLY A 312 25.13 -52.85 -38.35
CA GLY A 312 24.97 -54.05 -39.20
C GLY A 312 26.13 -54.26 -40.15
N GLY A 313 27.36 -54.04 -39.72
CA GLY A 313 28.54 -54.28 -40.51
C GLY A 313 29.71 -54.80 -39.68
N ILE A 314 29.65 -56.10 -39.32
CA ILE A 314 30.78 -57.00 -39.13
C ILE A 314 30.31 -58.39 -39.57
#